data_238df68fc04685a45ae1f758cc80c14f
#
_entry.id   238df68fc04685a45ae1f758cc80c14f
#
_cell.length_a   1.000
_cell.length_b   1.000
_cell.length_c   1.000
_cell.angle_alpha   90.00
_cell.angle_beta   90.00
_cell.angle_gamma   90.00
#
_symmetry.space_group_name_H-M   'P 1'
#
loop_
_entity.id
_entity.type
_entity.pdbx_description
1 polymer ?
#
loop_
_entity_poly.entity_id
_entity_poly.type
_entity_poly.pdbx_seq_one_letter_code
_entity_poly.pdbx_strand_id
1 'polypeptide(L)'
;MKNFLTTLLLIFAVQSCFLPASVDAEGLPTKVPLIKLEYPGKPKNIRMLYVKILSLGNRTVNQPLLLDTGSSGMTIDCKSVLPAETCSDTGIKITQDQQIDGIMVTTEAAVMNYGTYDEYGNVAYARVTFGSPDSPVSTITSIPFLIRYKTVNRSTGEIVGGPLWPKGNFGISPVGGGGPDQMIKSPMAYVSVGPGLHRGYYLSPIGTKWTVCTNEDGNCPQVEALHIGVPKDVKKDFRVQRWKQTNWRYNFPTLDSCLSWGSEPICRPTLYDTGNSTIMVVTDASKPRTSLKTGTKVLVKTDGQEDWNFTTTYNPEVEIVPGLEHNIVGIRYFEKNSLLFDFETREIGLRLGH
;
A
#
# COMPACT_ATOMS: atom_id res chain seq x y z
N MET A 1 77.65 -51.95 15.52
CA MET A 1 77.03 -51.34 14.34
C MET A 1 75.64 -50.87 14.79
N LYS A 2 75.50 -49.59 15.06
CA LYS A 2 74.25 -48.97 15.58
C LYS A 2 73.77 -47.95 14.53
N ASN A 3 72.60 -48.19 13.92
CA ASN A 3 71.97 -47.27 12.98
C ASN A 3 71.21 -46.20 13.76
N PHE A 4 71.58 -44.93 13.52
CA PHE A 4 70.84 -43.76 13.95
C PHE A 4 69.80 -43.42 12.88
N LEU A 5 68.53 -43.49 13.24
CA LEU A 5 67.41 -43.03 12.42
C LEU A 5 67.07 -41.59 12.86
N THR A 6 67.37 -40.61 11.98
CA THR A 6 67.03 -39.21 12.25
C THR A 6 65.63 -38.94 11.69
N THR A 7 64.67 -38.72 12.60
CA THR A 7 63.30 -38.33 12.26
C THR A 7 63.20 -36.83 12.07
N LEU A 8 62.99 -36.40 10.81
CA LEU A 8 62.76 -35.00 10.46
C LEU A 8 61.30 -34.62 10.71
N LEU A 9 60.99 -33.84 11.73
CA LEU A 9 59.65 -33.30 11.98
C LEU A 9 59.41 -32.06 11.09
N LEU A 10 58.55 -32.21 10.05
CA LEU A 10 58.05 -31.09 9.27
C LEU A 10 56.85 -30.45 9.99
N ILE A 11 57.06 -29.25 10.55
CA ILE A 11 56.01 -28.44 11.11
C ILE A 11 55.36 -27.69 9.95
N PHE A 12 54.16 -28.09 9.50
CA PHE A 12 53.31 -27.30 8.62
C PHE A 12 52.60 -26.21 9.42
N ALA A 13 53.10 -24.99 9.30
CA ALA A 13 52.42 -23.80 9.79
C ALA A 13 51.22 -23.55 8.83
N VAL A 14 50.00 -23.94 9.24
CA VAL A 14 48.78 -23.56 8.58
C VAL A 14 48.51 -22.09 8.88
N GLN A 15 48.96 -21.22 7.97
CA GLN A 15 48.58 -19.81 7.96
C GLN A 15 47.11 -19.71 7.56
N SER A 16 46.19 -19.66 8.55
CA SER A 16 44.78 -19.36 8.32
C SER A 16 44.67 -17.93 7.81
N CYS A 17 44.63 -17.74 6.50
CA CYS A 17 44.20 -16.49 5.90
C CYS A 17 42.71 -16.26 6.31
N PHE A 18 42.50 -15.50 7.38
CA PHE A 18 41.22 -14.85 7.62
C PHE A 18 41.01 -13.84 6.48
N LEU A 19 40.33 -14.26 5.41
CA LEU A 19 39.74 -13.32 4.46
C LEU A 19 38.73 -12.49 5.27
N PRO A 20 38.82 -11.15 5.27
CA PRO A 20 37.79 -10.35 5.87
C PRO A 20 36.47 -10.73 5.18
N ALA A 21 35.45 -11.08 5.95
CA ALA A 21 34.12 -11.29 5.41
C ALA A 21 33.80 -10.04 4.60
N SER A 22 33.53 -10.20 3.31
CA SER A 22 33.04 -9.12 2.49
C SER A 22 31.77 -8.63 3.14
N VAL A 23 31.78 -7.42 3.66
CA VAL A 23 30.57 -6.73 4.06
C VAL A 23 29.84 -6.50 2.75
N ASP A 24 28.88 -7.35 2.44
CA ASP A 24 28.02 -7.14 1.27
C ASP A 24 27.42 -5.74 1.42
N ALA A 25 27.71 -4.89 0.45
CA ALA A 25 27.17 -3.54 0.43
C ALA A 25 25.63 -3.64 0.43
N GLU A 26 24.99 -2.98 1.38
CA GLU A 26 23.52 -2.94 1.44
C GLU A 26 22.99 -2.36 0.14
N GLY A 27 22.03 -3.06 -0.48
CA GLY A 27 21.43 -2.62 -1.73
C GLY A 27 20.65 -1.31 -1.54
N LEU A 28 20.46 -0.59 -2.64
CA LEU A 28 19.59 0.59 -2.62
C LEU A 28 18.12 0.17 -2.81
N PRO A 29 17.18 0.86 -2.14
CA PRO A 29 15.75 0.61 -2.35
C PRO A 29 15.35 0.98 -3.78
N THR A 30 14.45 0.20 -4.36
CA THR A 30 13.89 0.53 -5.67
C THR A 30 12.89 1.64 -5.55
N LYS A 31 13.12 2.75 -6.25
CA LYS A 31 12.21 3.89 -6.28
C LYS A 31 11.13 3.68 -7.32
N VAL A 32 9.88 3.88 -6.91
CA VAL A 32 8.71 3.78 -7.79
C VAL A 32 8.03 5.15 -7.83
N PRO A 33 7.92 5.77 -9.00
CA PRO A 33 7.21 7.03 -9.14
C PRO A 33 5.71 6.80 -8.97
N LEU A 34 5.09 7.69 -8.19
CA LEU A 34 3.65 7.73 -7.95
C LEU A 34 3.04 8.90 -8.71
N ILE A 35 1.87 8.70 -9.26
CA ILE A 35 1.10 9.73 -9.94
C ILE A 35 0.21 10.42 -8.90
N LYS A 36 0.26 11.76 -8.87
CA LYS A 36 -0.58 12.60 -8.00
C LYS A 36 -1.79 13.07 -8.78
N LEU A 37 -2.96 12.53 -8.51
CA LEU A 37 -4.21 12.96 -9.12
C LEU A 37 -5.03 13.81 -8.16
N GLU A 38 -5.58 14.92 -8.67
CA GLU A 38 -6.53 15.75 -7.97
C GLU A 38 -7.77 15.92 -8.85
N TYR A 39 -8.89 15.38 -8.38
CA TYR A 39 -10.17 15.47 -9.08
C TYR A 39 -11.01 16.61 -8.54
N PRO A 40 -11.78 17.32 -9.40
CA PRO A 40 -12.79 18.25 -8.92
C PRO A 40 -13.78 17.57 -7.99
N GLY A 41 -14.04 18.16 -6.84
CA GLY A 41 -14.96 17.66 -5.83
C GLY A 41 -15.58 18.79 -5.01
N LYS A 42 -16.60 18.50 -4.25
CA LYS A 42 -17.24 19.44 -3.31
C LYS A 42 -17.21 18.84 -1.92
N PRO A 43 -16.84 19.57 -0.89
CA PRO A 43 -16.46 21.01 -0.84
C PRO A 43 -15.01 21.29 -1.31
N LYS A 44 -14.20 20.26 -1.56
CA LYS A 44 -12.82 20.37 -2.01
C LYS A 44 -12.49 19.25 -3.00
N ASN A 45 -11.49 19.49 -3.85
CA ASN A 45 -10.97 18.47 -4.75
C ASN A 45 -10.48 17.22 -3.98
N ILE A 46 -10.73 16.06 -4.57
CA ILE A 46 -10.30 14.77 -4.04
C ILE A 46 -8.86 14.52 -4.51
N ARG A 47 -7.99 14.20 -3.57
CA ARG A 47 -6.55 13.93 -3.79
C ARG A 47 -6.26 12.47 -3.58
N MET A 48 -5.56 11.85 -4.51
CA MET A 48 -5.21 10.44 -4.46
C MET A 48 -3.85 10.17 -5.09
N LEU A 49 -3.19 9.11 -4.66
CA LEU A 49 -1.95 8.59 -5.23
C LEU A 49 -2.23 7.36 -6.07
N TYR A 50 -1.51 7.26 -7.18
CA TYR A 50 -1.62 6.08 -8.05
C TYR A 50 -0.24 5.53 -8.37
N VAL A 51 -0.19 4.22 -8.54
CA VAL A 51 0.94 3.51 -9.13
C VAL A 51 0.53 3.03 -10.52
N LYS A 52 1.43 3.14 -11.49
CA LYS A 52 1.16 2.70 -12.86
C LYS A 52 1.44 1.19 -12.99
N ILE A 53 0.45 0.43 -13.40
CA ILE A 53 0.63 -0.96 -13.84
C ILE A 53 1.05 -0.96 -15.29
N LEU A 54 2.23 -1.47 -15.58
CA LEU A 54 2.81 -1.50 -16.90
C LEU A 54 2.31 -2.70 -17.70
N SER A 55 2.33 -3.89 -17.08
CA SER A 55 1.85 -5.11 -17.71
C SER A 55 1.29 -6.13 -16.72
N LEU A 56 0.43 -7.01 -17.24
CA LEU A 56 -0.07 -8.21 -16.58
C LEU A 56 0.19 -9.40 -17.52
N GLY A 57 1.02 -10.36 -17.07
CA GLY A 57 1.50 -11.41 -17.94
C GLY A 57 2.21 -10.82 -19.17
N ASN A 58 1.70 -11.14 -20.36
CA ASN A 58 2.22 -10.65 -21.63
C ASN A 58 1.50 -9.38 -22.13
N ARG A 59 0.43 -8.97 -21.44
CA ARG A 59 -0.39 -7.82 -21.85
C ARG A 59 0.17 -6.52 -21.33
N THR A 60 0.45 -5.58 -22.22
CA THR A 60 0.70 -4.17 -21.84
C THR A 60 -0.59 -3.52 -21.39
N VAL A 61 -0.59 -2.93 -20.19
CA VAL A 61 -1.78 -2.36 -19.56
C VAL A 61 -1.69 -0.83 -19.45
N ASN A 62 -0.57 -0.31 -18.97
CA ASN A 62 -0.33 1.13 -18.77
C ASN A 62 -1.42 1.85 -17.96
N GLN A 63 -2.01 1.17 -16.97
CA GLN A 63 -3.14 1.67 -16.20
C GLN A 63 -2.71 2.14 -14.81
N PRO A 64 -3.02 3.39 -14.39
CA PRO A 64 -2.86 3.81 -13.00
C PRO A 64 -3.91 3.16 -12.10
N LEU A 65 -3.45 2.56 -11.00
CA LEU A 65 -4.29 2.04 -9.92
C LEU A 65 -4.07 2.84 -8.65
N LEU A 66 -5.12 2.99 -7.85
CA LEU A 66 -5.05 3.67 -6.55
C LEU A 66 -4.03 2.98 -5.65
N LEU A 67 -3.03 3.72 -5.18
CA LEU A 67 -2.09 3.22 -4.16
C LEU A 67 -2.75 3.29 -2.79
N ASP A 68 -2.93 2.14 -2.16
CA ASP A 68 -3.69 2.01 -0.93
C ASP A 68 -2.88 1.29 0.15
N THR A 69 -2.42 2.06 1.14
CA THR A 69 -1.74 1.50 2.32
C THR A 69 -2.72 0.94 3.35
N GLY A 70 -4.00 1.25 3.22
CA GLY A 70 -5.07 0.77 4.10
C GLY A 70 -5.65 -0.57 3.69
N SER A 71 -5.35 -1.09 2.50
CA SER A 71 -5.84 -2.39 2.06
C SER A 71 -4.73 -3.29 1.51
N SER A 72 -5.03 -4.56 1.35
CA SER A 72 -4.13 -5.57 0.80
C SER A 72 -4.76 -6.23 -0.42
N GLY A 73 -3.94 -6.46 -1.44
CA GLY A 73 -4.39 -7.09 -2.68
C GLY A 73 -4.65 -6.10 -3.82
N MET A 74 -4.63 -6.63 -5.04
CA MET A 74 -4.81 -5.82 -6.25
C MET A 74 -6.16 -6.11 -6.88
N THR A 75 -6.84 -5.06 -7.32
CA THR A 75 -8.00 -5.16 -8.22
C THR A 75 -7.75 -4.34 -9.47
N ILE A 76 -8.32 -4.74 -10.60
CA ILE A 76 -8.24 -3.99 -11.85
C ILE A 76 -9.52 -4.14 -12.66
N ASP A 77 -9.91 -3.06 -13.32
CA ASP A 77 -11.13 -3.03 -14.15
C ASP A 77 -11.02 -4.01 -15.32
N CYS A 78 -12.06 -4.82 -15.51
CA CYS A 78 -12.13 -5.84 -16.56
C CYS A 78 -11.85 -5.26 -17.95
N LYS A 79 -12.46 -4.12 -18.29
CA LYS A 79 -12.32 -3.47 -19.59
C LYS A 79 -10.93 -2.89 -19.84
N SER A 80 -10.12 -2.75 -18.79
CA SER A 80 -8.72 -2.34 -18.91
C SER A 80 -7.77 -3.49 -19.30
N VAL A 81 -8.18 -4.74 -19.06
CA VAL A 81 -7.27 -5.90 -19.14
C VAL A 81 -7.80 -7.06 -19.99
N LEU A 82 -9.08 -7.12 -20.27
CA LEU A 82 -9.70 -8.13 -21.12
C LEU A 82 -10.36 -7.49 -22.33
N PRO A 83 -10.67 -8.26 -23.40
CA PRO A 83 -11.52 -7.80 -24.49
C PRO A 83 -12.86 -7.30 -23.98
N ALA A 84 -13.34 -6.16 -24.50
CA ALA A 84 -14.51 -5.47 -23.97
C ALA A 84 -15.77 -6.35 -23.99
N GLU A 85 -15.92 -7.23 -25.00
CA GLU A 85 -17.02 -8.18 -25.14
C GLU A 85 -17.05 -9.26 -24.04
N THR A 86 -15.91 -9.51 -23.40
CA THR A 86 -15.77 -10.44 -22.27
C THR A 86 -16.33 -9.84 -20.97
N CYS A 87 -16.38 -8.51 -20.88
CA CYS A 87 -16.73 -7.77 -19.67
C CYS A 87 -18.17 -7.31 -19.71
N SER A 88 -18.93 -7.57 -18.63
CA SER A 88 -20.27 -7.02 -18.42
C SER A 88 -20.46 -6.66 -16.95
N ASP A 89 -21.45 -5.82 -16.62
CA ASP A 89 -21.75 -5.43 -15.24
C ASP A 89 -22.34 -6.59 -14.40
N THR A 90 -22.66 -7.71 -15.05
CA THR A 90 -23.14 -8.93 -14.39
C THR A 90 -22.08 -10.02 -14.25
N GLY A 91 -20.89 -9.84 -14.84
CA GLY A 91 -19.81 -10.80 -14.74
C GLY A 91 -18.86 -10.81 -15.92
N ILE A 92 -17.84 -11.65 -15.82
CA ILE A 92 -16.90 -11.95 -16.89
C ILE A 92 -17.42 -13.16 -17.65
N LYS A 93 -17.55 -13.03 -18.98
CA LYS A 93 -18.14 -14.05 -19.87
C LYS A 93 -17.14 -15.13 -20.21
N ILE A 94 -16.86 -16.01 -19.25
CA ILE A 94 -16.07 -17.22 -19.43
C ILE A 94 -16.83 -18.43 -18.87
N THR A 95 -16.69 -19.58 -19.49
CA THR A 95 -17.36 -20.83 -19.08
C THR A 95 -16.44 -21.79 -18.35
N GLN A 96 -15.13 -21.56 -18.45
CA GLN A 96 -14.09 -22.32 -17.79
C GLN A 96 -12.86 -21.41 -17.58
N ASP A 97 -11.96 -21.84 -16.73
CA ASP A 97 -10.68 -21.14 -16.54
C ASP A 97 -9.92 -21.13 -17.85
N GLN A 98 -9.42 -19.95 -18.22
CA GLN A 98 -8.71 -19.78 -19.50
C GLN A 98 -7.62 -18.74 -19.41
N GLN A 99 -6.63 -18.90 -20.29
CA GLN A 99 -5.53 -17.95 -20.40
C GLN A 99 -5.80 -16.94 -21.52
N ILE A 100 -5.69 -15.65 -21.19
CA ILE A 100 -5.86 -14.53 -22.11
C ILE A 100 -4.63 -13.64 -21.97
N ASP A 101 -3.80 -13.52 -22.99
CA ASP A 101 -2.59 -12.68 -23.01
C ASP A 101 -1.65 -12.89 -21.80
N GLY A 102 -1.51 -14.14 -21.35
CA GLY A 102 -0.68 -14.47 -20.18
C GLY A 102 -1.35 -14.21 -18.83
N ILE A 103 -2.63 -13.84 -18.81
CA ILE A 103 -3.46 -13.74 -17.63
C ILE A 103 -4.31 -15.00 -17.53
N MET A 104 -4.17 -15.78 -16.48
CA MET A 104 -5.08 -16.88 -16.16
C MET A 104 -6.33 -16.29 -15.51
N VAL A 105 -7.43 -16.26 -16.23
CA VAL A 105 -8.74 -15.81 -15.73
C VAL A 105 -9.52 -17.02 -15.28
N THR A 106 -9.96 -17.03 -14.01
CA THR A 106 -10.71 -18.15 -13.46
C THR A 106 -12.21 -17.86 -13.42
N THR A 107 -13.01 -18.91 -13.31
CA THR A 107 -14.45 -18.83 -13.07
C THR A 107 -14.79 -18.54 -11.60
N GLU A 108 -13.77 -18.48 -10.71
CA GLU A 108 -13.94 -18.24 -9.30
C GLU A 108 -14.35 -16.78 -9.05
N ALA A 109 -15.60 -16.59 -8.66
CA ALA A 109 -16.13 -15.27 -8.31
C ALA A 109 -15.62 -14.85 -6.91
N ALA A 110 -15.25 -13.58 -6.78
CA ALA A 110 -14.80 -13.03 -5.52
C ALA A 110 -15.30 -11.60 -5.30
N VAL A 111 -15.27 -11.17 -4.04
CA VAL A 111 -15.61 -9.81 -3.64
C VAL A 111 -14.46 -9.25 -2.80
N MET A 112 -13.93 -8.10 -3.21
CA MET A 112 -13.02 -7.29 -2.41
C MET A 112 -13.82 -6.21 -1.69
N ASN A 113 -13.68 -6.17 -0.37
CA ASN A 113 -14.45 -5.22 0.45
C ASN A 113 -13.56 -4.05 0.84
N TYR A 114 -13.97 -2.85 0.48
CA TYR A 114 -13.35 -1.59 0.89
C TYR A 114 -14.36 -0.78 1.69
N GLY A 115 -13.99 -0.14 2.75
CA GLY A 115 -14.86 0.65 3.65
C GLY A 115 -16.32 0.88 3.20
N THR A 116 -16.53 1.73 2.20
CA THR A 116 -17.84 2.09 1.66
C THR A 116 -18.26 1.31 0.40
N TYR A 117 -17.36 0.55 -0.21
CA TYR A 117 -17.58 -0.11 -1.50
C TYR A 117 -17.22 -1.58 -1.46
N ASP A 118 -17.93 -2.34 -2.29
CA ASP A 118 -17.62 -3.72 -2.63
C ASP A 118 -17.27 -3.83 -4.12
N GLU A 119 -16.16 -4.45 -4.44
CA GLU A 119 -15.72 -4.73 -5.80
C GLU A 119 -15.94 -6.20 -6.12
N TYR A 120 -16.79 -6.46 -7.11
CA TYR A 120 -17.15 -7.80 -7.57
C TYR A 120 -16.35 -8.15 -8.82
N GLY A 121 -15.80 -9.34 -8.85
CA GLY A 121 -14.95 -9.79 -9.95
C GLY A 121 -14.71 -11.29 -9.96
N ASN A 122 -13.78 -11.71 -10.80
CA ASN A 122 -13.23 -13.05 -10.81
C ASN A 122 -11.77 -13.01 -10.37
N VAL A 123 -11.32 -14.05 -9.67
CA VAL A 123 -9.91 -14.24 -9.37
C VAL A 123 -9.15 -14.49 -10.66
N ALA A 124 -8.01 -13.84 -10.80
CA ALA A 124 -7.11 -14.05 -11.91
C ALA A 124 -5.66 -14.13 -11.42
N TYR A 125 -4.78 -14.70 -12.23
CA TYR A 125 -3.37 -14.84 -11.91
C TYR A 125 -2.51 -14.34 -13.06
N ALA A 126 -1.55 -13.46 -12.75
CA ALA A 126 -0.53 -13.04 -13.68
C ALA A 126 0.71 -12.55 -12.95
N ARG A 127 1.83 -12.50 -13.66
CA ARG A 127 2.97 -11.68 -13.23
C ARG A 127 2.60 -10.23 -13.41
N VAL A 128 2.82 -9.42 -12.39
CA VAL A 128 2.49 -7.99 -12.38
C VAL A 128 3.77 -7.19 -12.52
N THR A 129 3.82 -6.27 -13.49
CA THR A 129 4.89 -5.28 -13.63
C THR A 129 4.31 -3.88 -13.44
N PHE A 130 4.92 -3.09 -12.57
CA PHE A 130 4.44 -1.75 -12.21
C PHE A 130 5.61 -0.76 -12.04
N GLY A 131 5.28 0.52 -11.88
CA GLY A 131 6.25 1.61 -11.73
C GLY A 131 6.42 2.42 -13.01
N SER A 132 7.66 2.72 -13.42
CA SER A 132 7.96 3.41 -14.67
C SER A 132 8.63 2.46 -15.66
N PRO A 133 8.54 2.75 -16.98
CA PRO A 133 9.27 1.99 -17.99
C PRO A 133 10.79 1.97 -17.76
N ASP A 134 11.34 3.07 -17.20
CA ASP A 134 12.79 3.20 -16.95
C ASP A 134 13.24 2.47 -15.68
N SER A 135 12.32 2.18 -14.77
CA SER A 135 12.58 1.45 -13.52
C SER A 135 11.39 0.54 -13.17
N PRO A 136 11.16 -0.52 -13.98
CA PRO A 136 10.03 -1.42 -13.76
C PRO A 136 10.30 -2.35 -12.58
N VAL A 137 9.27 -2.57 -11.77
CA VAL A 137 9.25 -3.57 -10.69
C VAL A 137 8.31 -4.68 -11.08
N SER A 138 8.75 -5.93 -10.93
CA SER A 138 7.91 -7.09 -11.24
C SER A 138 7.79 -8.03 -10.05
N THR A 139 6.63 -8.66 -9.92
CA THR A 139 6.48 -9.80 -9.02
C THR A 139 7.32 -10.98 -9.51
N ILE A 140 7.89 -11.75 -8.57
CA ILE A 140 8.76 -12.89 -8.89
C ILE A 140 8.00 -14.06 -9.52
N THR A 141 6.68 -14.14 -9.23
CA THR A 141 5.78 -15.19 -9.72
C THR A 141 4.49 -14.56 -10.23
N SER A 142 3.63 -15.35 -10.85
CA SER A 142 2.22 -15.01 -11.00
C SER A 142 1.57 -14.91 -9.64
N ILE A 143 0.77 -13.87 -9.43
CA ILE A 143 0.08 -13.58 -8.17
C ILE A 143 -1.43 -13.51 -8.39
N PRO A 144 -2.25 -13.87 -7.39
CA PRO A 144 -3.69 -13.68 -7.46
C PRO A 144 -4.07 -12.20 -7.38
N PHE A 145 -5.07 -11.80 -8.16
CA PHE A 145 -5.72 -10.49 -8.10
C PHE A 145 -7.16 -10.59 -8.58
N LEU A 146 -7.95 -9.54 -8.38
CA LEU A 146 -9.33 -9.49 -8.82
C LEU A 146 -9.45 -8.74 -10.15
N ILE A 147 -9.98 -9.38 -11.19
CA ILE A 147 -10.49 -8.65 -12.35
C ILE A 147 -11.91 -8.22 -12.02
N ARG A 148 -12.07 -6.93 -11.74
CA ARG A 148 -13.30 -6.32 -11.29
C ARG A 148 -14.21 -5.99 -12.47
N TYR A 149 -15.48 -6.41 -12.41
CA TYR A 149 -16.49 -6.05 -13.41
C TYR A 149 -17.49 -5.02 -12.92
N LYS A 150 -17.68 -4.88 -11.59
CA LYS A 150 -18.51 -3.81 -11.00
C LYS A 150 -18.04 -3.42 -9.60
N THR A 151 -18.37 -2.19 -9.21
CA THR A 151 -18.20 -1.67 -7.85
C THR A 151 -19.57 -1.22 -7.35
N VAL A 152 -19.91 -1.55 -6.11
CA VAL A 152 -21.22 -1.23 -5.50
C VAL A 152 -20.99 -0.45 -4.21
N ASN A 153 -21.70 0.65 -4.04
CA ASN A 153 -21.77 1.35 -2.78
C ASN A 153 -22.58 0.54 -1.78
N ARG A 154 -22.00 0.18 -0.63
CA ARG A 154 -22.65 -0.68 0.37
C ARG A 154 -23.89 -0.06 1.00
N SER A 155 -23.90 1.26 1.17
CA SER A 155 -25.00 1.95 1.85
C SER A 155 -26.21 2.16 0.94
N THR A 156 -25.99 2.36 -0.37
CA THR A 156 -27.07 2.64 -1.32
C THR A 156 -27.41 1.45 -2.23
N GLY A 157 -26.49 0.48 -2.36
CA GLY A 157 -26.65 -0.62 -3.33
C GLY A 157 -26.39 -0.20 -4.79
N GLU A 158 -26.04 1.06 -5.03
CA GLU A 158 -25.82 1.61 -6.37
C GLU A 158 -24.49 1.17 -6.95
N ILE A 159 -24.48 0.88 -8.26
CA ILE A 159 -23.24 0.66 -8.99
C ILE A 159 -22.55 2.01 -9.16
N VAL A 160 -21.30 2.09 -8.71
CA VAL A 160 -20.47 3.27 -8.85
C VAL A 160 -19.39 3.04 -9.90
N GLY A 161 -19.04 4.12 -10.61
CA GLY A 161 -18.06 4.07 -11.69
C GLY A 161 -17.98 5.39 -12.43
N GLY A 162 -17.33 5.39 -13.57
CA GLY A 162 -17.17 6.56 -14.43
C GLY A 162 -15.70 6.92 -14.67
N PRO A 163 -15.45 7.98 -15.47
CA PRO A 163 -14.08 8.35 -15.87
C PRO A 163 -13.17 8.72 -14.70
N LEU A 164 -13.75 9.34 -13.67
CA LEU A 164 -13.00 9.77 -12.47
C LEU A 164 -12.85 8.66 -11.42
N TRP A 165 -13.50 7.51 -11.61
CA TRP A 165 -13.40 6.41 -10.65
C TRP A 165 -12.09 5.63 -10.87
N PRO A 166 -11.38 5.23 -9.81
CA PRO A 166 -10.16 4.44 -9.95
C PRO A 166 -10.39 3.17 -10.75
N LYS A 167 -9.52 2.90 -11.72
CA LYS A 167 -9.60 1.69 -12.56
C LYS A 167 -9.18 0.42 -11.82
N GLY A 168 -8.90 0.52 -10.54
CA GLY A 168 -8.57 -0.54 -9.62
C GLY A 168 -7.83 -0.03 -8.41
N ASN A 169 -7.49 -0.95 -7.52
CA ASN A 169 -6.78 -0.69 -6.29
C ASN A 169 -5.47 -1.50 -6.25
N PHE A 170 -4.41 -0.88 -5.80
CA PHE A 170 -3.11 -1.50 -5.54
C PHE A 170 -2.86 -1.46 -4.04
N GLY A 171 -3.46 -2.41 -3.32
CA GLY A 171 -3.38 -2.53 -1.87
C GLY A 171 -2.01 -3.05 -1.44
N ILE A 172 -1.25 -2.21 -0.73
CA ILE A 172 0.12 -2.51 -0.31
C ILE A 172 0.27 -2.78 1.18
N SER A 173 -0.83 -2.85 1.92
CA SER A 173 -0.81 -3.25 3.34
C SER A 173 -0.14 -4.62 3.52
N PRO A 174 0.72 -4.80 4.55
CA PRO A 174 1.43 -6.05 4.80
C PRO A 174 0.55 -7.18 5.32
N VAL A 175 -0.62 -6.87 5.83
CA VAL A 175 -1.55 -7.81 6.45
C VAL A 175 -2.94 -7.70 5.86
N GLY A 176 -3.73 -8.71 6.08
CA GLY A 176 -5.01 -8.85 5.42
C GLY A 176 -4.86 -9.55 4.07
N GLY A 177 -5.93 -9.63 3.38
CA GLY A 177 -6.06 -10.20 2.07
C GLY A 177 -7.52 -10.16 1.67
N GLY A 178 -7.81 -10.24 0.37
CA GLY A 178 -9.15 -10.28 -0.15
C GLY A 178 -9.43 -11.59 -0.87
N GLY A 179 -10.67 -11.69 -1.37
CA GLY A 179 -11.11 -12.87 -2.08
C GLY A 179 -11.30 -14.10 -1.20
N PRO A 180 -11.54 -15.27 -1.81
CA PRO A 180 -11.68 -16.53 -1.10
C PRO A 180 -10.45 -16.82 -0.25
N ASP A 181 -10.67 -17.27 0.98
CA ASP A 181 -9.62 -17.68 1.93
C ASP A 181 -8.45 -16.66 2.08
N GLN A 182 -8.72 -15.37 1.82
CA GLN A 182 -7.73 -14.30 1.86
C GLN A 182 -6.51 -14.56 0.93
N MET A 183 -6.74 -15.20 -0.22
CA MET A 183 -5.69 -15.56 -1.16
C MET A 183 -5.11 -14.34 -1.90
N ILE A 184 -5.90 -13.28 -2.12
CA ILE A 184 -5.47 -12.06 -2.80
C ILE A 184 -4.74 -11.17 -1.79
N LYS A 185 -3.42 -11.35 -1.71
CA LYS A 185 -2.53 -10.60 -0.83
C LYS A 185 -1.87 -9.43 -1.55
N SER A 186 -1.25 -8.55 -0.78
CA SER A 186 -0.48 -7.43 -1.32
C SER A 186 0.53 -7.88 -2.38
N PRO A 187 0.61 -7.20 -3.54
CA PRO A 187 1.66 -7.45 -4.53
C PRO A 187 3.07 -7.28 -3.95
N MET A 188 3.24 -6.45 -2.91
CA MET A 188 4.52 -6.24 -2.22
C MET A 188 5.06 -7.52 -1.55
N ALA A 189 4.19 -8.48 -1.22
CA ALA A 189 4.62 -9.77 -0.67
C ALA A 189 5.38 -10.64 -1.70
N TYR A 190 5.27 -10.30 -2.99
CA TYR A 190 5.83 -11.06 -4.11
C TYR A 190 6.93 -10.31 -4.87
N VAL A 191 7.39 -9.19 -4.38
CA VAL A 191 8.49 -8.42 -4.97
C VAL A 191 9.80 -8.80 -4.30
N SER A 192 10.85 -8.97 -5.10
CA SER A 192 12.20 -9.15 -4.60
C SER A 192 12.80 -7.80 -4.19
N VAL A 193 13.55 -7.79 -3.11
CA VAL A 193 14.33 -6.63 -2.67
C VAL A 193 15.82 -6.92 -2.83
N GLY A 194 16.64 -5.87 -2.90
CA GLY A 194 18.09 -5.99 -3.01
C GLY A 194 18.73 -6.64 -1.78
N PRO A 195 19.98 -7.10 -1.90
CA PRO A 195 20.71 -7.72 -0.80
C PRO A 195 20.83 -6.76 0.39
N GLY A 196 20.69 -7.30 1.61
CA GLY A 196 20.79 -6.53 2.86
C GLY A 196 19.57 -5.68 3.20
N LEU A 197 18.59 -5.53 2.30
CA LEU A 197 17.35 -4.80 2.56
C LEU A 197 16.32 -5.74 3.21
N HIS A 198 15.56 -5.22 4.17
CA HIS A 198 14.37 -5.92 4.66
C HIS A 198 13.25 -5.84 3.63
N ARG A 199 12.44 -6.90 3.54
CA ARG A 199 11.20 -6.85 2.75
C ARG A 199 10.23 -5.86 3.37
N GLY A 200 9.72 -4.98 2.55
CA GLY A 200 8.84 -3.90 2.95
C GLY A 200 8.99 -2.72 2.02
N TYR A 201 8.49 -1.59 2.47
CA TYR A 201 8.56 -0.33 1.72
C TYR A 201 8.48 0.86 2.67
N TYR A 202 8.86 2.02 2.16
CA TYR A 202 8.52 3.28 2.80
C TYR A 202 8.04 4.31 1.79
N LEU A 203 7.17 5.20 2.27
CA LEU A 203 6.70 6.37 1.54
C LEU A 203 7.40 7.59 2.10
N SER A 204 8.14 8.31 1.26
CA SER A 204 8.64 9.64 1.57
C SER A 204 7.55 10.70 1.36
N PRO A 205 7.72 11.94 1.87
CA PRO A 205 6.73 12.98 1.70
C PRO A 205 6.42 13.24 0.23
N ILE A 206 5.14 13.32 -0.11
CA ILE A 206 4.67 13.52 -1.48
C ILE A 206 4.56 15.00 -1.88
N GLY A 207 4.79 15.90 -0.91
CA GLY A 207 4.68 17.34 -1.12
C GLY A 207 3.25 17.87 -1.16
N THR A 208 3.10 19.14 -0.80
CA THR A 208 1.79 19.82 -0.64
C THR A 208 1.21 20.38 -1.94
N LYS A 209 2.01 20.46 -3.02
CA LYS A 209 1.55 20.97 -4.31
C LYS A 209 0.80 19.89 -5.06
N TRP A 210 -0.44 20.17 -5.41
CA TRP A 210 -1.30 19.33 -6.25
C TRP A 210 -1.69 20.06 -7.50
N THR A 211 -1.88 19.32 -8.58
CA THR A 211 -2.36 19.84 -9.85
C THR A 211 -3.57 19.02 -10.25
N VAL A 212 -4.64 19.69 -10.69
CA VAL A 212 -5.82 19.01 -11.22
C VAL A 212 -5.39 18.20 -12.42
N CYS A 213 -5.60 16.90 -12.33
CA CYS A 213 -5.22 15.94 -13.34
C CYS A 213 -6.10 14.69 -13.18
N THR A 214 -6.55 14.12 -14.28
CA THR A 214 -7.40 12.92 -14.28
C THR A 214 -6.66 11.72 -14.84
N ASN A 215 -7.23 10.52 -14.69
CA ASN A 215 -6.65 9.30 -15.27
C ASN A 215 -6.52 9.34 -16.81
N GLU A 216 -7.23 10.22 -17.47
CA GLU A 216 -7.23 10.40 -18.93
C GLU A 216 -6.11 11.34 -19.39
N ASP A 217 -5.55 12.14 -18.47
CA ASP A 217 -4.45 13.05 -18.74
C ASP A 217 -3.12 12.27 -18.77
N GLY A 218 -2.49 12.16 -19.93
CA GLY A 218 -1.29 11.35 -20.13
C GLY A 218 -0.05 11.82 -19.35
N ASN A 219 -0.02 13.08 -18.86
CA ASN A 219 1.15 13.74 -18.24
C ASN A 219 0.86 14.27 -16.84
N CYS A 220 0.19 13.50 -16.01
CA CYS A 220 -0.02 13.87 -14.61
C CYS A 220 1.29 13.97 -13.83
N PRO A 221 1.39 14.91 -12.85
CA PRO A 221 2.57 15.06 -12.02
C PRO A 221 2.93 13.76 -11.29
N GLN A 222 4.22 13.44 -11.30
CA GLN A 222 4.75 12.28 -10.59
C GLN A 222 5.66 12.69 -9.43
N VAL A 223 5.76 11.83 -8.44
CA VAL A 223 6.67 11.98 -7.30
C VAL A 223 7.33 10.64 -6.99
N GLU A 224 8.65 10.63 -6.83
CA GLU A 224 9.40 9.44 -6.41
C GLU A 224 9.27 9.23 -4.90
N ALA A 225 8.13 8.75 -4.46
CA ALA A 225 7.83 8.65 -3.04
C ALA A 225 7.73 7.21 -2.51
N LEU A 226 7.45 6.23 -3.34
CA LEU A 226 7.42 4.83 -2.92
C LEU A 226 8.81 4.19 -3.12
N HIS A 227 9.37 3.67 -2.04
CA HIS A 227 10.67 3.00 -2.03
C HIS A 227 10.47 1.56 -1.57
N ILE A 228 10.83 0.59 -2.41
CA ILE A 228 10.69 -0.85 -2.14
C ILE A 228 12.01 -1.41 -1.62
N GLY A 229 11.95 -2.09 -0.48
CA GLY A 229 13.09 -2.51 0.32
C GLY A 229 13.41 -1.48 1.39
N VAL A 230 13.65 -1.93 2.61
CA VAL A 230 13.89 -1.08 3.79
C VAL A 230 15.34 -1.21 4.23
N PRO A 231 16.19 -0.20 3.95
CA PRO A 231 17.56 -0.14 4.45
C PRO A 231 17.55 0.05 5.98
N LYS A 232 18.48 -0.61 6.66
CA LYS A 232 18.64 -0.47 8.12
C LYS A 232 18.91 0.96 8.55
N ASP A 233 19.69 1.71 7.76
CA ASP A 233 20.02 3.09 8.06
C ASP A 233 18.81 4.01 7.88
N VAL A 234 18.02 3.84 6.84
CA VAL A 234 16.77 4.57 6.65
C VAL A 234 15.80 4.31 7.80
N LYS A 235 15.70 3.06 8.25
CA LYS A 235 14.81 2.67 9.35
C LYS A 235 15.13 3.40 10.66
N LYS A 236 16.40 3.74 10.94
CA LYS A 236 16.80 4.49 12.14
C LYS A 236 16.18 5.89 12.21
N ASP A 237 15.82 6.48 11.06
CA ASP A 237 15.19 7.79 10.98
C ASP A 237 13.69 7.76 11.30
N PHE A 238 13.13 6.58 11.44
CA PHE A 238 11.73 6.39 11.74
C PHE A 238 11.54 5.99 13.20
N ARG A 239 10.50 6.53 13.82
CA ARG A 239 9.98 5.99 15.07
C ARG A 239 9.18 4.74 14.74
N VAL A 240 9.73 3.57 15.02
CA VAL A 240 9.15 2.28 14.67
C VAL A 240 8.45 1.62 15.84
N GLN A 241 7.33 0.98 15.57
CA GLN A 241 6.56 0.18 16.51
C GLN A 241 6.06 -1.07 15.81
N ARG A 242 5.89 -2.16 16.54
CA ARG A 242 5.19 -3.34 16.02
C ARG A 242 3.74 -2.97 15.78
N TRP A 243 3.25 -3.21 14.57
CA TRP A 243 1.83 -2.99 14.30
C TRP A 243 0.97 -3.97 15.09
N LYS A 244 -0.17 -3.49 15.52
CA LYS A 244 -1.23 -4.33 16.09
C LYS A 244 -2.12 -4.80 14.95
N GLN A 245 -2.48 -6.07 14.98
CA GLN A 245 -3.55 -6.57 14.13
C GLN A 245 -4.86 -6.31 14.87
N THR A 246 -5.78 -5.63 14.22
CA THR A 246 -7.14 -5.53 14.73
C THR A 246 -7.79 -6.91 14.62
N ASN A 247 -8.60 -7.29 15.59
CA ASN A 247 -9.42 -8.51 15.53
C ASN A 247 -10.57 -8.38 14.52
N TRP A 248 -10.53 -7.33 13.72
CA TRP A 248 -11.55 -7.04 12.73
C TRP A 248 -11.39 -7.95 11.51
N ARG A 249 -12.49 -8.11 10.79
CA ARG A 249 -12.62 -8.98 9.62
C ARG A 249 -11.49 -8.88 8.59
N TYR A 250 -10.71 -7.80 8.63
CA TYR A 250 -9.67 -7.48 7.64
C TYR A 250 -8.25 -7.36 8.21
N ASN A 251 -8.04 -7.46 9.54
CA ASN A 251 -6.71 -7.41 10.17
C ASN A 251 -5.80 -6.28 9.65
N PHE A 252 -6.20 -5.03 9.84
CA PHE A 252 -5.38 -3.88 9.42
C PHE A 252 -4.16 -3.69 10.33
N PRO A 253 -3.00 -3.28 9.76
CA PRO A 253 -1.84 -2.90 10.56
C PRO A 253 -2.05 -1.50 11.12
N THR A 254 -2.30 -1.40 12.41
CA THR A 254 -2.60 -0.14 13.10
C THR A 254 -1.56 0.20 14.16
N LEU A 255 -1.46 1.49 14.48
CA LEU A 255 -0.77 2.02 15.65
C LEU A 255 -1.79 2.63 16.61
N ASP A 256 -1.53 2.58 17.91
CA ASP A 256 -2.37 3.29 18.88
C ASP A 256 -2.07 4.79 18.79
N SER A 257 -3.02 5.56 18.33
CA SER A 257 -2.89 7.01 18.24
C SER A 257 -4.08 7.72 18.90
N CYS A 258 -3.79 8.90 19.43
CA CYS A 258 -4.78 9.79 20.01
C CYS A 258 -4.93 11.03 19.13
N LEU A 259 -6.16 11.39 18.81
CA LEU A 259 -6.50 12.62 18.10
C LEU A 259 -7.22 13.57 19.06
N SER A 260 -6.81 14.84 19.09
CA SER A 260 -7.43 15.87 19.94
C SER A 260 -7.57 17.20 19.22
N TRP A 261 -8.60 17.98 19.59
CA TRP A 261 -8.91 19.31 19.03
C TRP A 261 -9.52 20.25 20.09
N GLY A 262 -8.86 20.35 21.24
CA GLY A 262 -9.34 21.16 22.38
C GLY A 262 -10.36 20.46 23.28
N SER A 263 -10.56 19.17 23.09
CA SER A 263 -11.39 18.29 23.93
C SER A 263 -10.54 17.13 24.46
N GLU A 264 -11.14 16.24 25.24
CA GLU A 264 -10.52 14.97 25.62
C GLU A 264 -10.03 14.22 24.35
N PRO A 265 -8.80 13.70 24.37
CA PRO A 265 -8.25 12.98 23.23
C PRO A 265 -9.04 11.69 22.97
N ILE A 266 -9.31 11.41 21.72
CA ILE A 266 -9.87 10.13 21.27
C ILE A 266 -8.73 9.21 20.85
N CYS A 267 -8.45 8.21 21.69
CA CYS A 267 -7.39 7.24 21.48
C CYS A 267 -7.97 5.93 20.94
N ARG A 268 -7.49 5.49 19.78
CA ARG A 268 -7.92 4.24 19.11
C ARG A 268 -6.79 3.68 18.28
N PRO A 269 -6.82 2.39 17.90
CA PRO A 269 -6.02 1.90 16.81
C PRO A 269 -6.21 2.80 15.58
N THR A 270 -5.13 3.20 14.93
CA THR A 270 -5.14 4.17 13.82
C THR A 270 -4.47 3.59 12.61
N LEU A 271 -5.16 3.62 11.48
CA LEU A 271 -4.68 3.21 10.17
C LEU A 271 -4.17 4.44 9.42
N TYR A 272 -2.96 4.37 8.86
CA TYR A 272 -2.41 5.38 7.97
C TYR A 272 -2.65 4.95 6.53
N ASP A 273 -3.58 5.64 5.86
CA ASP A 273 -4.24 5.16 4.63
C ASP A 273 -4.15 6.16 3.48
N THR A 274 -3.34 5.85 2.46
CA THR A 274 -3.25 6.66 1.23
C THR A 274 -4.48 6.56 0.34
N GLY A 275 -5.29 5.53 0.51
CA GLY A 275 -6.56 5.34 -0.20
C GLY A 275 -7.69 6.21 0.33
N ASN A 276 -7.48 6.92 1.44
CA ASN A 276 -8.47 7.79 2.05
C ASN A 276 -8.13 9.28 1.88
N SER A 277 -9.06 10.05 1.35
CA SER A 277 -8.90 11.49 1.15
C SER A 277 -9.16 12.34 2.41
N THR A 278 -9.78 11.77 3.45
CA THR A 278 -10.15 12.44 4.71
C THR A 278 -9.47 11.81 5.91
N ILE A 279 -9.68 12.40 7.08
CA ILE A 279 -9.33 11.82 8.37
C ILE A 279 -10.64 11.40 9.04
N MET A 280 -10.72 10.15 9.47
CA MET A 280 -11.87 9.62 10.19
C MET A 280 -11.49 9.35 11.63
N VAL A 281 -12.19 9.98 12.55
CA VAL A 281 -12.05 9.77 14.00
C VAL A 281 -13.24 9.00 14.51
N VAL A 282 -12.98 7.93 15.22
CA VAL A 282 -14.03 6.99 15.65
C VAL A 282 -14.56 7.35 17.03
N THR A 283 -15.87 7.43 17.12
CA THR A 283 -16.58 7.62 18.39
C THR A 283 -17.50 6.44 18.71
N ASP A 284 -18.13 6.51 19.88
CA ASP A 284 -19.14 5.52 20.27
C ASP A 284 -20.29 5.48 19.27
N ALA A 285 -20.82 4.27 19.02
CA ALA A 285 -21.88 4.03 18.06
C ALA A 285 -23.19 4.82 18.34
N SER A 286 -23.37 5.29 19.57
CA SER A 286 -24.52 6.11 19.98
C SER A 286 -24.44 7.58 19.57
N LYS A 287 -23.26 8.05 19.13
CA LYS A 287 -23.07 9.47 18.75
C LYS A 287 -23.38 9.67 17.26
N PRO A 288 -23.96 10.81 16.87
CA PRO A 288 -24.19 11.09 15.46
C PRO A 288 -22.88 11.33 14.71
N ARG A 289 -22.87 11.01 13.41
CA ARG A 289 -21.79 11.42 12.51
C ARG A 289 -21.74 12.94 12.43
N THR A 290 -20.55 13.51 12.63
CA THR A 290 -20.29 14.95 12.58
C THR A 290 -18.96 15.24 11.90
N SER A 291 -18.57 16.51 11.80
CA SER A 291 -17.27 16.90 11.25
C SER A 291 -16.74 18.13 11.99
N LEU A 292 -15.41 18.28 11.97
CA LEU A 292 -14.78 19.47 12.53
C LEU A 292 -14.93 20.66 11.58
N LYS A 293 -15.14 21.84 12.18
CA LYS A 293 -15.21 23.10 11.42
C LYS A 293 -13.85 23.48 10.85
N THR A 294 -13.85 24.20 9.74
CA THR A 294 -12.66 24.87 9.20
C THR A 294 -11.99 25.74 10.26
N GLY A 295 -10.66 25.74 10.33
CA GLY A 295 -9.88 26.47 11.32
C GLY A 295 -9.66 25.72 12.65
N THR A 296 -10.16 24.48 12.80
CA THR A 296 -9.92 23.67 14.00
C THR A 296 -8.48 23.13 13.97
N LYS A 297 -7.74 23.38 15.08
CA LYS A 297 -6.42 22.76 15.28
C LYS A 297 -6.59 21.32 15.74
N VAL A 298 -5.91 20.40 15.07
CA VAL A 298 -5.93 18.97 15.38
C VAL A 298 -4.51 18.51 15.68
N LEU A 299 -4.37 17.73 16.74
CA LEU A 299 -3.12 17.11 17.15
C LEU A 299 -3.27 15.60 17.11
N VAL A 300 -2.32 14.93 16.47
CA VAL A 300 -2.20 13.48 16.43
C VAL A 300 -0.98 13.07 17.24
N LYS A 301 -1.16 12.18 18.20
CA LYS A 301 -0.10 11.61 19.03
C LYS A 301 -0.12 10.10 18.90
N THR A 302 1.04 9.50 18.69
CA THR A 302 1.21 8.05 18.74
C THR A 302 2.20 7.73 19.85
N ASP A 303 1.84 6.79 20.70
CA ASP A 303 2.67 6.42 21.87
C ASP A 303 3.03 7.62 22.77
N GLY A 304 2.07 8.53 22.95
CA GLY A 304 2.24 9.75 23.75
C GLY A 304 3.08 10.86 23.13
N GLN A 305 3.73 10.61 21.98
CA GLN A 305 4.54 11.60 21.27
C GLN A 305 3.73 12.24 20.13
N GLU A 306 3.96 13.53 19.90
CA GLU A 306 3.35 14.23 18.78
C GLU A 306 3.88 13.68 17.45
N ASP A 307 2.97 13.23 16.58
CA ASP A 307 3.29 12.80 15.23
C ASP A 307 2.98 13.85 14.21
N TRP A 308 1.95 14.64 14.45
CA TRP A 308 1.48 15.58 13.46
C TRP A 308 0.48 16.55 14.07
N ASN A 309 0.60 17.81 13.70
CA ASN A 309 -0.42 18.81 13.99
C ASN A 309 -0.81 19.55 12.70
N PHE A 310 -2.06 19.96 12.62
CA PHE A 310 -2.55 20.71 11.47
C PHE A 310 -3.80 21.51 11.86
N THR A 311 -4.15 22.47 11.00
CA THR A 311 -5.41 23.19 11.08
C THR A 311 -6.30 22.76 9.92
N THR A 312 -7.56 22.44 10.18
CA THR A 312 -8.52 22.06 9.14
C THR A 312 -8.74 23.23 8.18
N THR A 313 -8.75 22.92 6.88
CA THR A 313 -8.86 23.95 5.80
C THR A 313 -10.21 23.92 5.11
N TYR A 314 -10.99 22.87 5.32
CA TYR A 314 -12.34 22.70 4.78
C TYR A 314 -13.18 21.79 5.68
N ASN A 315 -14.45 21.68 5.39
CA ASN A 315 -15.39 20.78 6.09
C ASN A 315 -16.11 19.90 5.04
N PRO A 316 -16.07 18.53 5.15
CA PRO A 316 -15.41 17.75 6.18
C PRO A 316 -13.96 17.38 5.81
N GLU A 317 -12.97 17.88 6.53
CA GLU A 317 -11.59 17.38 6.43
C GLU A 317 -11.31 16.30 7.49
N VAL A 318 -11.93 16.49 8.67
CA VAL A 318 -11.96 15.50 9.74
C VAL A 318 -13.41 15.15 10.02
N GLU A 319 -13.73 13.90 9.83
CA GLU A 319 -15.05 13.34 10.13
C GLU A 319 -15.01 12.57 11.43
N ILE A 320 -16.02 12.79 12.28
CA ILE A 320 -16.24 12.03 13.50
C ILE A 320 -17.31 10.99 13.19
N VAL A 321 -16.93 9.73 13.16
CA VAL A 321 -17.75 8.63 12.62
C VAL A 321 -18.09 7.62 13.71
N PRO A 322 -19.35 7.29 13.94
CA PRO A 322 -19.74 6.29 14.92
C PRO A 322 -19.47 4.86 14.39
N GLY A 323 -19.15 3.96 15.31
CA GLY A 323 -19.22 2.51 15.05
C GLY A 323 -18.10 1.90 14.24
N LEU A 324 -17.05 2.65 13.91
CA LEU A 324 -15.80 2.05 13.37
C LEU A 324 -14.90 1.62 14.54
N GLU A 325 -14.01 0.65 14.29
CA GLU A 325 -13.11 0.12 15.31
C GLU A 325 -11.77 0.85 15.39
N HIS A 326 -11.41 1.61 14.35
CA HIS A 326 -10.13 2.29 14.23
C HIS A 326 -10.27 3.66 13.58
N ASN A 327 -9.39 4.58 13.95
CA ASN A 327 -9.24 5.85 13.25
C ASN A 327 -8.55 5.64 11.90
N ILE A 328 -8.79 6.54 10.95
CA ILE A 328 -8.10 6.57 9.66
C ILE A 328 -7.45 7.94 9.49
N VAL A 329 -6.17 7.95 9.22
CA VAL A 329 -5.39 9.14 8.86
C VAL A 329 -5.08 9.06 7.37
N GLY A 330 -5.74 9.91 6.59
CA GLY A 330 -5.71 9.87 5.13
C GLY A 330 -4.55 10.64 4.49
N ILE A 331 -4.70 10.88 3.19
CA ILE A 331 -3.67 11.38 2.26
C ILE A 331 -2.92 12.63 2.72
N ARG A 332 -3.57 13.50 3.46
CA ARG A 332 -2.97 14.76 3.94
C ARG A 332 -1.74 14.53 4.84
N TYR A 333 -1.72 13.45 5.60
CA TYR A 333 -0.55 13.08 6.42
C TYR A 333 0.69 12.92 5.56
N PHE A 334 0.57 12.26 4.44
CA PHE A 334 1.66 11.91 3.54
C PHE A 334 2.21 13.10 2.76
N GLU A 335 1.52 14.24 2.75
CA GLU A 335 2.03 15.45 2.11
C GLU A 335 3.37 15.91 2.71
N LYS A 336 3.55 15.72 4.02
CA LYS A 336 4.75 16.18 4.74
C LYS A 336 5.48 15.08 5.50
N ASN A 337 4.83 13.97 5.77
CA ASN A 337 5.32 12.91 6.65
C ASN A 337 5.59 11.64 5.88
N SER A 338 6.42 10.78 6.45
CA SER A 338 6.80 9.49 5.89
C SER A 338 6.18 8.34 6.67
N LEU A 339 5.87 7.26 5.96
CA LEU A 339 5.38 5.99 6.52
C LEU A 339 6.29 4.86 6.07
N LEU A 340 6.62 3.94 6.96
CA LEU A 340 7.42 2.76 6.68
C LEU A 340 6.67 1.51 7.13
N PHE A 341 6.74 0.46 6.33
CA PHE A 341 6.35 -0.90 6.70
C PHE A 341 7.53 -1.86 6.50
N ASP A 342 7.97 -2.47 7.58
CA ASP A 342 8.96 -3.55 7.57
C ASP A 342 8.23 -4.89 7.80
N PHE A 343 8.13 -5.70 6.76
CA PHE A 343 7.37 -6.96 6.78
C PHE A 343 8.09 -8.05 7.58
N GLU A 344 9.41 -7.98 7.70
CA GLU A 344 10.21 -8.98 8.40
C GLU A 344 10.11 -8.82 9.91
N THR A 345 10.21 -7.59 10.40
CA THR A 345 10.12 -7.28 11.83
C THR A 345 8.69 -6.98 12.27
N ARG A 346 7.75 -6.85 11.32
CA ARG A 346 6.34 -6.46 11.54
C ARG A 346 6.24 -5.11 12.24
N GLU A 347 6.92 -4.12 11.68
CA GLU A 347 6.96 -2.76 12.24
C GLU A 347 6.40 -1.74 11.27
N ILE A 348 5.69 -0.77 11.82
CA ILE A 348 5.32 0.47 11.17
C ILE A 348 6.26 1.55 11.70
N GLY A 349 6.77 2.39 10.82
CA GLY A 349 7.57 3.55 11.16
C GLY A 349 6.89 4.84 10.73
N LEU A 350 6.91 5.83 11.60
CA LEU A 350 6.48 7.19 11.31
C LEU A 350 7.67 8.13 11.38
N ARG A 351 7.81 9.03 10.41
CA ARG A 351 8.80 10.10 10.43
C ARG A 351 8.12 11.41 10.06
N LEU A 352 8.23 12.40 10.95
CA LEU A 352 7.73 13.74 10.70
C LEU A 352 8.58 14.46 9.66
N GLY A 353 7.93 15.17 8.76
CA GLY A 353 8.59 16.15 7.90
C GLY A 353 8.77 17.46 8.68
N HIS A 354 9.92 18.06 8.50
CA HIS A 354 10.25 19.37 9.04
C HIS A 354 9.74 20.51 8.16
#